data_42d80a36f61b7f9dea8b209258651b83
#
_entry.id   42d80a36f61b7f9dea8b209258651b83
#
_cell.length_a   1.000
_cell.length_b   1.000
_cell.length_c   1.000
_cell.angle_alpha   90.00
_cell.angle_beta   90.00
_cell.angle_gamma   90.00
#
_symmetry.space_group_name_H-M   'P 1'
#
loop_
_entity.id
_entity.type
_entity.pdbx_description
1 polymer ?
#
loop_
_entity_poly.entity_id
_entity_poly.type
_entity_poly.pdbx_seq_one_letter_code
_entity_poly.pdbx_strand_id
1 'polypeptide(L)'
;LTGGITRAIGNGIVPDRAIVAVGVEELAEVAYELLDAGVTRLLLEKPGGLCSEELVKIRGRASSAEVIVAYNRRHYMSTSTARQIISDDGGVRSFFFEVTEWPNATEPEQVKSSVRQRWFLAQSSHVVDLAFHLGGHPINWASWNGGSLPWHPESSRFAGAGITNTGATFGFHGDWEAPGRWGLEVMTRSRRIIFRPLETLQVMSIGSLEVVPVPIDDQIDRDFKPGLYEQTRSFLLEENGVACTLDEQIQNIHMYEQIAGYR
;
A
#
# COMPACT_ATOMS: atom_id res chain seq x y z
N LEU A 1 5.13 25.51 -14.59
CA LEU A 1 3.75 25.93 -14.84
C LEU A 1 3.07 26.26 -13.50
N THR A 2 2.73 27.50 -13.28
CA THR A 2 1.93 27.94 -12.12
C THR A 2 0.45 27.92 -12.54
N GLY A 3 -0.44 27.37 -11.71
CA GLY A 3 -1.89 27.42 -11.95
C GLY A 3 -2.59 26.06 -12.07
N GLY A 4 -1.93 24.98 -11.68
CA GLY A 4 -2.53 23.66 -11.58
C GLY A 4 -2.81 22.98 -12.94
N ILE A 5 -3.39 21.78 -12.82
CA ILE A 5 -3.67 20.92 -13.95
C ILE A 5 -4.73 21.49 -14.90
N THR A 6 -5.82 22.06 -14.35
CA THR A 6 -6.91 22.64 -15.13
C THR A 6 -6.39 23.72 -16.10
N ARG A 7 -5.44 24.54 -15.64
CA ARG A 7 -4.81 25.56 -16.50
C ARG A 7 -3.89 24.95 -17.56
N ALA A 8 -3.15 23.89 -17.22
CA ALA A 8 -2.28 23.20 -18.17
C ALA A 8 -3.11 22.62 -19.33
N ILE A 9 -4.17 21.88 -18.97
CA ILE A 9 -5.13 21.30 -19.94
C ILE A 9 -5.80 22.39 -20.77
N GLY A 10 -6.28 23.47 -20.14
CA GLY A 10 -6.90 24.60 -20.81
C GLY A 10 -5.96 25.32 -21.81
N ASN A 11 -4.65 25.22 -21.62
CA ASN A 11 -3.63 25.70 -22.56
C ASN A 11 -3.20 24.66 -23.61
N GLY A 12 -3.90 23.51 -23.69
CA GLY A 12 -3.60 22.44 -24.64
C GLY A 12 -2.39 21.58 -24.27
N ILE A 13 -1.93 21.63 -23.01
CA ILE A 13 -0.82 20.82 -22.51
C ILE A 13 -1.39 19.54 -21.88
N VAL A 14 -1.42 18.47 -22.66
CA VAL A 14 -1.86 17.14 -22.21
C VAL A 14 -0.69 16.16 -22.42
N PRO A 15 -0.03 15.69 -21.37
CA PRO A 15 1.05 14.72 -21.50
C PRO A 15 0.49 13.32 -21.73
N ASP A 16 1.27 12.44 -22.37
CA ASP A 16 0.90 11.02 -22.46
C ASP A 16 0.91 10.34 -21.10
N ARG A 17 1.80 10.77 -20.20
CA ARG A 17 2.00 10.19 -18.87
C ARG A 17 1.96 11.26 -17.80
N ALA A 18 1.35 10.95 -16.66
CA ALA A 18 1.35 11.84 -15.51
C ALA A 18 1.57 11.09 -14.18
N ILE A 19 2.26 11.76 -13.26
CA ILE A 19 2.39 11.32 -11.86
C ILE A 19 1.54 12.26 -11.03
N VAL A 20 0.56 11.70 -10.31
CA VAL A 20 -0.39 12.44 -9.47
C VAL A 20 -0.01 12.25 -8.01
N ALA A 21 0.55 13.29 -7.39
CA ALA A 21 1.02 13.29 -6.01
C ALA A 21 0.48 14.52 -5.25
N VAL A 22 -0.84 14.69 -5.29
CA VAL A 22 -1.58 15.73 -4.57
C VAL A 22 -2.08 15.21 -3.20
N GLY A 23 -2.82 16.03 -2.45
CA GLY A 23 -3.51 15.56 -1.25
C GLY A 23 -4.42 14.37 -1.53
N VAL A 24 -4.54 13.43 -0.59
CA VAL A 24 -5.31 12.19 -0.78
C VAL A 24 -6.75 12.49 -1.20
N GLU A 25 -7.34 13.55 -0.66
CA GLU A 25 -8.69 14.00 -0.96
C GLU A 25 -8.87 14.62 -2.35
N GLU A 26 -7.78 14.90 -3.05
CA GLU A 26 -7.79 15.51 -4.40
C GLU A 26 -7.41 14.50 -5.50
N LEU A 27 -6.92 13.31 -5.11
CA LEU A 27 -6.39 12.31 -6.04
C LEU A 27 -7.39 11.92 -7.11
N ALA A 28 -8.63 11.61 -6.71
CA ALA A 28 -9.66 11.13 -7.61
C ALA A 28 -10.05 12.20 -8.63
N GLU A 29 -10.30 13.44 -8.19
CA GLU A 29 -10.70 14.55 -9.08
C GLU A 29 -9.59 14.88 -10.08
N VAL A 30 -8.34 14.93 -9.65
CA VAL A 30 -7.19 15.14 -10.53
C VAL A 30 -7.04 14.01 -11.55
N ALA A 31 -7.27 12.76 -11.12
CA ALA A 31 -7.25 11.62 -12.03
C ALA A 31 -8.39 11.71 -13.08
N TYR A 32 -9.59 12.15 -12.69
CA TYR A 32 -10.70 12.37 -13.62
C TYR A 32 -10.34 13.41 -14.68
N GLU A 33 -9.84 14.59 -14.28
CA GLU A 33 -9.45 15.63 -15.22
C GLU A 33 -8.39 15.18 -16.23
N LEU A 34 -7.38 14.41 -15.77
CA LEU A 34 -6.32 13.91 -16.64
C LEU A 34 -6.83 12.87 -17.64
N LEU A 35 -7.65 11.92 -17.19
CA LEU A 35 -8.21 10.88 -18.04
C LEU A 35 -9.19 11.46 -19.07
N ASP A 36 -10.05 12.40 -18.66
CA ASP A 36 -10.97 13.09 -19.54
C ASP A 36 -10.23 13.95 -20.57
N ALA A 37 -9.03 14.44 -20.25
CA ALA A 37 -8.15 15.15 -21.18
C ALA A 37 -7.39 14.25 -22.14
N GLY A 38 -7.39 12.92 -21.94
CA GLY A 38 -6.76 11.95 -22.84
C GLY A 38 -5.38 11.48 -22.39
N VAL A 39 -4.98 11.67 -21.14
CA VAL A 39 -3.75 11.07 -20.59
C VAL A 39 -3.89 9.55 -20.63
N THR A 40 -2.89 8.86 -21.17
CA THR A 40 -2.96 7.41 -21.42
C THR A 40 -2.30 6.58 -20.32
N ARG A 41 -1.52 7.21 -19.42
CA ARG A 41 -0.83 6.50 -18.36
C ARG A 41 -0.71 7.35 -17.11
N LEU A 42 -1.23 6.84 -15.96
CA LEU A 42 -1.18 7.51 -14.66
C LEU A 42 -0.43 6.68 -13.63
N LEU A 43 0.47 7.33 -12.87
CA LEU A 43 0.93 6.87 -11.57
C LEU A 43 0.20 7.71 -10.52
N LEU A 44 -0.79 7.12 -9.87
CA LEU A 44 -1.65 7.79 -8.91
C LEU A 44 -1.19 7.47 -7.49
N GLU A 45 -0.87 8.49 -6.69
CA GLU A 45 -0.47 8.28 -5.29
C GLU A 45 -1.53 7.44 -4.55
N LYS A 46 -1.06 6.57 -3.63
CA LYS A 46 -1.95 5.70 -2.86
C LYS A 46 -2.83 6.53 -1.88
N PRO A 47 -4.00 6.05 -1.53
CA PRO A 47 -4.67 4.81 -1.95
C PRO A 47 -5.42 4.93 -3.29
N GLY A 48 -5.23 5.99 -4.03
CA GLY A 48 -5.92 6.29 -5.29
C GLY A 48 -7.22 7.06 -5.13
N GLY A 49 -7.84 6.98 -3.96
CA GLY A 49 -9.08 7.65 -3.55
C GLY A 49 -9.43 7.31 -2.11
N LEU A 50 -10.43 7.99 -1.54
CA LEU A 50 -10.88 7.80 -0.16
C LEU A 50 -11.98 6.74 0.00
N CYS A 51 -12.52 6.22 -1.09
CA CYS A 51 -13.54 5.16 -1.10
C CYS A 51 -13.51 4.37 -2.41
N SER A 52 -14.18 3.22 -2.40
CA SER A 52 -14.29 2.33 -3.56
C SER A 52 -14.97 2.99 -4.76
N GLU A 53 -15.97 3.84 -4.52
CA GLU A 53 -16.71 4.54 -5.57
C GLU A 53 -15.84 5.47 -6.40
N GLU A 54 -14.85 6.13 -5.77
CA GLU A 54 -13.90 6.99 -6.48
C GLU A 54 -13.02 6.16 -7.44
N LEU A 55 -12.52 5.02 -6.99
CA LEU A 55 -11.71 4.13 -7.82
C LEU A 55 -12.51 3.55 -8.99
N VAL A 56 -13.77 3.16 -8.76
CA VAL A 56 -14.67 2.69 -9.82
C VAL A 56 -14.94 3.79 -10.85
N LYS A 57 -15.10 5.03 -10.42
CA LYS A 57 -15.24 6.18 -11.33
C LYS A 57 -13.95 6.45 -12.13
N ILE A 58 -12.77 6.32 -11.52
CA ILE A 58 -11.49 6.39 -12.24
C ILE A 58 -11.45 5.30 -13.32
N ARG A 59 -11.82 4.05 -12.95
CA ARG A 59 -11.85 2.92 -13.87
C ARG A 59 -12.79 3.14 -15.07
N GLY A 60 -13.96 3.72 -14.79
CA GLY A 60 -14.93 4.05 -15.85
C GLY A 60 -14.43 5.10 -16.86
N ARG A 61 -13.54 6.01 -16.42
CA ARG A 61 -12.91 7.02 -17.29
C ARG A 61 -11.63 6.52 -17.97
N ALA A 62 -10.93 5.58 -17.36
CA ALA A 62 -9.64 5.11 -17.84
C ALA A 62 -9.71 4.54 -19.27
N SER A 63 -10.90 4.03 -19.71
CA SER A 63 -11.04 3.46 -21.06
C SER A 63 -9.88 2.50 -21.39
N SER A 64 -8.92 2.92 -22.22
CA SER A 64 -7.69 2.21 -22.54
C SER A 64 -6.46 2.72 -21.75
N ALA A 65 -6.62 3.73 -20.91
CA ALA A 65 -5.52 4.27 -20.13
C ALA A 65 -5.09 3.30 -19.02
N GLU A 66 -3.79 3.19 -18.81
CA GLU A 66 -3.23 2.44 -17.70
C GLU A 66 -3.13 3.32 -16.46
N VAL A 67 -3.73 2.86 -15.36
CA VAL A 67 -3.64 3.52 -14.05
C VAL A 67 -2.99 2.58 -13.06
N ILE A 68 -1.87 3.05 -12.47
CA ILE A 68 -1.09 2.35 -11.46
C ILE A 68 -1.23 3.12 -10.14
N VAL A 69 -1.48 2.41 -9.04
CA VAL A 69 -1.52 3.00 -7.69
C VAL A 69 -0.15 2.84 -7.03
N ALA A 70 0.37 3.95 -6.50
CA ALA A 70 1.76 4.12 -6.10
C ALA A 70 2.06 3.53 -4.71
N TYR A 71 1.95 2.22 -4.54
CA TYR A 71 2.41 1.52 -3.34
C TYR A 71 3.93 1.32 -3.39
N ASN A 72 4.69 2.33 -3.00
CA ASN A 72 6.15 2.35 -3.10
C ASN A 72 6.85 1.23 -2.31
N ARG A 73 6.22 0.66 -1.27
CA ARG A 73 6.79 -0.42 -0.46
C ARG A 73 6.94 -1.73 -1.24
N ARG A 74 6.18 -1.94 -2.30
CA ARG A 74 6.37 -3.05 -3.24
C ARG A 74 7.72 -2.97 -3.97
N HIS A 75 8.31 -1.76 -4.06
CA HIS A 75 9.56 -1.45 -4.74
C HIS A 75 10.75 -1.26 -3.80
N TYR A 76 10.60 -1.50 -2.49
CA TYR A 76 11.72 -1.47 -1.55
C TYR A 76 12.73 -2.55 -1.88
N MET A 77 14.02 -2.27 -1.69
CA MET A 77 15.07 -3.27 -1.84
C MET A 77 14.89 -4.42 -0.84
N SER A 78 14.39 -4.14 0.37
CA SER A 78 13.98 -5.18 1.33
C SER A 78 12.89 -6.10 0.77
N THR A 79 11.89 -5.56 0.09
CA THR A 79 10.81 -6.33 -0.54
C THR A 79 11.32 -7.17 -1.71
N SER A 80 12.19 -6.61 -2.56
CA SER A 80 12.81 -7.34 -3.67
C SER A 80 13.62 -8.54 -3.18
N THR A 81 14.46 -8.31 -2.15
CA THR A 81 15.26 -9.37 -1.52
C THR A 81 14.37 -10.43 -0.89
N ALA A 82 13.32 -10.04 -0.17
CA ALA A 82 12.38 -10.99 0.43
C ALA A 82 11.65 -11.82 -0.62
N ARG A 83 11.24 -11.25 -1.75
CA ARG A 83 10.60 -11.99 -2.84
C ARG A 83 11.52 -13.07 -3.41
N GLN A 84 12.81 -12.77 -3.54
CA GLN A 84 13.79 -13.78 -3.98
C GLN A 84 13.88 -14.92 -2.94
N ILE A 85 14.01 -14.59 -1.65
CA ILE A 85 14.04 -15.58 -0.57
C ILE A 85 12.79 -16.45 -0.55
N ILE A 86 11.60 -15.84 -0.69
CA ILE A 86 10.31 -16.55 -0.75
C ILE A 86 10.26 -17.49 -1.95
N SER A 87 10.72 -17.05 -3.11
CA SER A 87 10.78 -17.88 -4.32
C SER A 87 11.69 -19.08 -4.15
N ASP A 88 12.90 -18.88 -3.60
CA ASP A 88 13.89 -19.93 -3.36
C ASP A 88 13.38 -20.99 -2.34
N ASP A 89 12.54 -20.57 -1.40
CA ASP A 89 11.94 -21.45 -0.37
C ASP A 89 10.64 -22.14 -0.80
N GLY A 90 10.17 -21.89 -2.03
CA GLY A 90 8.96 -22.50 -2.59
C GLY A 90 7.65 -21.83 -2.18
N GLY A 91 7.70 -20.54 -1.81
CA GLY A 91 6.53 -19.72 -1.56
C GLY A 91 6.20 -19.47 -0.08
N VAL A 92 5.18 -18.64 0.12
CA VAL A 92 4.68 -18.27 1.45
C VAL A 92 3.76 -19.37 1.99
N ARG A 93 3.93 -19.74 3.25
CA ARG A 93 3.04 -20.67 3.98
C ARG A 93 2.08 -19.94 4.92
N SER A 94 2.58 -18.93 5.59
CA SER A 94 1.79 -18.08 6.46
C SER A 94 2.45 -16.70 6.61
N PHE A 95 1.69 -15.71 7.05
CA PHE A 95 2.23 -14.39 7.37
C PHE A 95 1.41 -13.69 8.43
N PHE A 96 2.02 -12.73 9.08
CA PHE A 96 1.40 -11.90 10.09
C PHE A 96 1.83 -10.45 9.89
N PHE A 97 0.89 -9.50 10.01
CA PHE A 97 1.24 -8.07 9.94
C PHE A 97 0.59 -7.25 11.05
N GLU A 98 1.24 -6.15 11.38
CA GLU A 98 0.82 -5.21 12.41
C GLU A 98 0.53 -3.85 11.79
N VAL A 99 -0.66 -3.30 12.09
CA VAL A 99 -1.11 -1.98 11.62
C VAL A 99 -1.12 -0.92 12.75
N THR A 100 -0.43 -1.18 13.85
CA THR A 100 -0.30 -0.22 14.96
C THR A 100 0.42 1.04 14.48
N GLU A 101 -0.15 2.19 14.81
CA GLU A 101 0.39 3.52 14.47
C GLU A 101 0.42 4.41 15.71
N TRP A 102 1.21 5.47 15.64
CA TRP A 102 1.21 6.55 16.63
C TRP A 102 0.53 7.79 16.05
N PRO A 103 -0.78 7.91 16.13
CA PRO A 103 -1.51 9.02 15.52
C PRO A 103 -1.04 10.40 16.00
N ASN A 104 -0.62 10.49 17.26
CA ASN A 104 -0.12 11.74 17.85
C ASN A 104 1.22 12.20 17.26
N ALA A 105 1.99 11.29 16.62
CA ALA A 105 3.25 11.65 15.95
C ALA A 105 3.06 12.31 14.59
N THR A 106 1.84 12.23 14.02
CA THR A 106 1.51 12.73 12.68
C THR A 106 0.65 13.98 12.69
N GLU A 107 0.37 14.56 13.89
CA GLU A 107 -0.48 15.74 14.07
C GLU A 107 -1.79 15.66 13.24
N PRO A 108 -2.67 14.68 13.51
CA PRO A 108 -3.88 14.48 12.70
C PRO A 108 -4.76 15.72 12.59
N GLU A 109 -4.63 16.67 13.54
CA GLU A 109 -5.39 17.92 13.54
C GLU A 109 -5.07 18.84 12.36
N GLN A 110 -3.87 18.72 11.77
CA GLN A 110 -3.46 19.46 10.58
C GLN A 110 -3.96 18.83 9.27
N VAL A 111 -4.49 17.61 9.35
CA VAL A 111 -5.03 16.87 8.20
C VAL A 111 -6.51 17.15 8.04
N LYS A 112 -7.01 17.27 6.80
CA LYS A 112 -8.44 17.47 6.52
C LYS A 112 -9.29 16.35 7.14
N SER A 113 -10.48 16.70 7.64
CA SER A 113 -11.40 15.76 8.32
C SER A 113 -11.74 14.54 7.46
N SER A 114 -11.96 14.72 6.15
CA SER A 114 -12.22 13.62 5.21
C SER A 114 -11.12 12.58 5.19
N VAL A 115 -9.86 13.02 5.22
CA VAL A 115 -8.69 12.12 5.25
C VAL A 115 -8.56 11.45 6.61
N ARG A 116 -8.78 12.19 7.71
CA ARG A 116 -8.72 11.62 9.07
C ARG A 116 -9.73 10.49 9.26
N GLN A 117 -10.95 10.68 8.78
CA GLN A 117 -12.01 9.66 8.84
C GLN A 117 -11.69 8.43 7.99
N ARG A 118 -10.79 8.54 7.04
CA ARG A 118 -10.29 7.47 6.17
C ARG A 118 -8.80 7.17 6.40
N TRP A 119 -8.30 7.44 7.61
CA TRP A 119 -6.89 7.32 7.98
C TRP A 119 -6.29 5.95 7.68
N PHE A 120 -7.06 4.90 7.91
CA PHE A 120 -6.61 3.54 7.61
C PHE A 120 -6.24 3.40 6.12
N LEU A 121 -7.06 3.91 5.21
CA LEU A 121 -6.75 3.94 3.77
C LEU A 121 -5.57 4.86 3.47
N ALA A 122 -5.57 6.04 4.07
CA ALA A 122 -4.53 7.05 3.82
C ALA A 122 -3.14 6.63 4.35
N GLN A 123 -3.05 5.79 5.38
CA GLN A 123 -1.79 5.42 6.03
C GLN A 123 -1.59 3.90 6.11
N SER A 124 -2.40 3.17 6.90
CA SER A 124 -2.19 1.75 7.19
C SER A 124 -2.27 0.85 5.97
N SER A 125 -2.94 1.27 4.89
CA SER A 125 -3.01 0.53 3.63
C SER A 125 -1.63 0.14 3.08
N HIS A 126 -0.59 0.87 3.40
CA HIS A 126 0.78 0.55 2.98
C HIS A 126 1.29 -0.81 3.49
N VAL A 127 1.10 -1.12 4.77
CA VAL A 127 1.56 -2.39 5.32
C VAL A 127 0.62 -3.53 4.94
N VAL A 128 -0.67 -3.25 4.82
CA VAL A 128 -1.66 -4.23 4.38
C VAL A 128 -1.40 -4.64 2.93
N ASP A 129 -1.18 -3.65 2.05
CA ASP A 129 -0.82 -3.88 0.66
C ASP A 129 0.44 -4.75 0.54
N LEU A 130 1.51 -4.40 1.25
CA LEU A 130 2.76 -5.16 1.23
C LEU A 130 2.55 -6.61 1.69
N ALA A 131 1.76 -6.82 2.75
CA ALA A 131 1.49 -8.14 3.29
C ALA A 131 0.79 -9.04 2.26
N PHE A 132 -0.26 -8.54 1.61
CA PHE A 132 -1.00 -9.31 0.61
C PHE A 132 -0.29 -9.37 -0.75
N HIS A 133 0.53 -8.38 -1.10
CA HIS A 133 1.41 -8.47 -2.26
C HIS A 133 2.39 -9.65 -2.17
N LEU A 134 2.93 -9.91 -0.97
CA LEU A 134 3.82 -11.06 -0.74
C LEU A 134 3.07 -12.37 -0.48
N GLY A 135 1.97 -12.32 0.28
CA GLY A 135 1.26 -13.50 0.78
C GLY A 135 0.11 -14.01 -0.10
N GLY A 136 -0.31 -13.24 -1.10
CA GLY A 136 -1.45 -13.53 -1.95
C GLY A 136 -2.76 -12.90 -1.47
N HIS A 137 -3.76 -12.84 -2.34
CA HIS A 137 -5.06 -12.19 -2.06
C HIS A 137 -5.94 -13.04 -1.13
N PRO A 138 -6.60 -12.47 -0.09
CA PRO A 138 -7.44 -13.21 0.84
C PRO A 138 -8.72 -13.71 0.15
N ILE A 139 -9.06 -14.98 0.39
CA ILE A 139 -10.27 -15.61 -0.18
C ILE A 139 -11.28 -16.06 0.88
N ASN A 140 -10.82 -16.36 2.09
CA ASN A 140 -11.68 -16.72 3.22
C ASN A 140 -11.04 -16.15 4.49
N TRP A 141 -11.71 -15.19 5.12
CA TRP A 141 -11.15 -14.46 6.25
C TRP A 141 -12.23 -13.76 7.08
N ALA A 142 -11.87 -13.39 8.30
CA ALA A 142 -12.70 -12.60 9.18
C ALA A 142 -11.87 -11.49 9.83
N SER A 143 -12.51 -10.35 10.10
CA SER A 143 -11.92 -9.22 10.81
C SER A 143 -12.84 -8.76 11.93
N TRP A 144 -12.21 -8.21 12.97
CA TRP A 144 -12.86 -7.56 14.09
C TRP A 144 -12.21 -6.21 14.29
N ASN A 145 -13.02 -5.22 14.50
CA ASN A 145 -12.60 -3.88 14.83
C ASN A 145 -13.37 -3.37 16.07
N GLY A 146 -12.81 -2.39 16.74
CA GLY A 146 -13.40 -1.82 17.93
C GLY A 146 -12.61 -0.62 18.45
N GLY A 147 -13.07 -0.06 19.55
CA GLY A 147 -12.54 1.22 20.03
C GLY A 147 -12.99 2.38 19.14
N SER A 148 -12.53 3.58 19.45
CA SER A 148 -12.77 4.77 18.65
C SER A 148 -11.80 5.87 19.08
N LEU A 149 -11.48 6.76 18.16
CA LEU A 149 -10.75 8.00 18.43
C LEU A 149 -11.64 9.19 18.10
N PRO A 150 -11.49 10.35 18.72
CA PRO A 150 -12.33 11.52 18.42
C PRO A 150 -12.32 11.93 16.95
N TRP A 151 -11.22 11.66 16.25
CA TRP A 151 -11.03 11.98 14.84
C TRP A 151 -11.20 10.77 13.92
N HIS A 152 -11.31 9.54 14.45
CA HIS A 152 -11.56 8.29 13.72
C HIS A 152 -12.56 7.43 14.53
N PRO A 153 -13.86 7.72 14.42
CA PRO A 153 -14.89 7.13 15.29
C PRO A 153 -15.20 5.67 14.98
N GLU A 154 -14.85 5.18 13.80
CA GLU A 154 -15.18 3.82 13.36
C GLU A 154 -14.43 2.76 14.14
N SER A 155 -13.14 2.99 14.41
CA SER A 155 -12.31 2.02 15.13
C SER A 155 -10.94 2.60 15.50
N SER A 156 -10.31 2.03 16.53
CA SER A 156 -8.91 2.24 16.89
C SER A 156 -8.14 0.92 17.08
N ARG A 157 -8.86 -0.20 17.08
CA ARG A 157 -8.29 -1.55 17.25
C ARG A 157 -8.76 -2.47 16.14
N PHE A 158 -7.85 -3.28 15.64
CA PHE A 158 -8.03 -4.13 14.46
C PHE A 158 -7.46 -5.51 14.72
N ALA A 159 -8.17 -6.56 14.35
CA ALA A 159 -7.68 -7.93 14.37
C ALA A 159 -8.35 -8.75 13.27
N GLY A 160 -7.67 -9.77 12.80
CA GLY A 160 -8.26 -10.69 11.85
C GLY A 160 -7.34 -11.82 11.46
N ALA A 161 -7.91 -12.79 10.76
CA ALA A 161 -7.19 -13.95 10.26
C ALA A 161 -7.92 -14.59 9.08
N GLY A 162 -7.18 -15.35 8.27
CA GLY A 162 -7.77 -16.03 7.14
C GLY A 162 -6.80 -16.85 6.31
N ILE A 163 -7.21 -17.14 5.09
CA ILE A 163 -6.42 -17.87 4.09
C ILE A 163 -6.45 -17.13 2.75
N THR A 164 -5.34 -17.16 2.03
CA THR A 164 -5.20 -16.53 0.72
C THR A 164 -5.40 -17.51 -0.44
N ASN A 165 -5.50 -16.99 -1.66
CA ASN A 165 -5.60 -17.77 -2.89
C ASN A 165 -4.36 -18.65 -3.18
N THR A 166 -3.22 -18.35 -2.54
CA THR A 166 -2.01 -19.20 -2.58
C THR A 166 -2.04 -20.34 -1.57
N GLY A 167 -3.06 -20.38 -0.69
CA GLY A 167 -3.17 -21.33 0.40
C GLY A 167 -2.41 -20.90 1.68
N ALA A 168 -1.78 -19.74 1.68
CA ALA A 168 -1.11 -19.21 2.87
C ALA A 168 -2.14 -18.75 3.91
N THR A 169 -1.94 -19.11 5.17
CA THR A 169 -2.72 -18.57 6.28
C THR A 169 -2.15 -17.25 6.74
N PHE A 170 -3.01 -16.34 7.20
CA PHE A 170 -2.55 -15.05 7.70
C PHE A 170 -3.27 -14.61 8.96
N GLY A 171 -2.64 -13.72 9.71
CA GLY A 171 -3.23 -12.99 10.81
C GLY A 171 -2.74 -11.56 10.86
N PHE A 172 -3.52 -10.68 11.49
CA PHE A 172 -3.11 -9.30 11.73
C PHE A 172 -3.72 -8.76 13.01
N HIS A 173 -3.06 -7.75 13.56
CA HIS A 173 -3.62 -6.90 14.59
C HIS A 173 -3.12 -5.47 14.47
N GLY A 174 -3.75 -4.56 15.20
CA GLY A 174 -3.29 -3.19 15.40
C GLY A 174 -4.06 -2.53 16.52
N ASP A 175 -3.38 -1.62 17.21
CA ASP A 175 -3.98 -0.78 18.24
C ASP A 175 -3.35 0.61 18.14
N TRP A 176 -4.16 1.60 17.80
CA TRP A 176 -3.69 2.98 17.63
C TRP A 176 -3.61 3.75 18.95
N GLU A 177 -3.97 3.11 20.06
CA GLU A 177 -3.85 3.65 21.42
C GLU A 177 -2.74 2.94 22.23
N ALA A 178 -2.02 2.00 21.63
CA ALA A 178 -0.96 1.22 22.26
C ALA A 178 0.41 1.50 21.62
N PRO A 179 1.51 1.23 22.35
CA PRO A 179 2.84 1.20 21.77
C PRO A 179 2.97 0.13 20.69
N GLY A 180 3.56 0.47 19.56
CA GLY A 180 3.80 -0.45 18.46
C GLY A 180 4.15 0.30 17.18
N ARG A 181 4.35 -0.42 16.12
CA ARG A 181 4.62 0.10 14.79
C ARG A 181 4.32 -0.96 13.74
N TRP A 182 4.13 -0.52 12.50
CA TRP A 182 4.00 -1.42 11.36
C TRP A 182 5.10 -2.47 11.33
N GLY A 183 4.71 -3.68 11.06
CA GLY A 183 5.62 -4.80 10.89
C GLY A 183 4.98 -5.88 10.04
N LEU A 184 5.82 -6.68 9.40
CA LEU A 184 5.38 -7.82 8.62
C LEU A 184 6.34 -8.99 8.86
N GLU A 185 5.78 -10.15 9.10
CA GLU A 185 6.53 -11.40 9.19
C GLU A 185 5.95 -12.42 8.20
N VAL A 186 6.80 -12.98 7.37
CA VAL A 186 6.43 -13.96 6.36
C VAL A 186 7.15 -15.27 6.63
N MET A 187 6.41 -16.37 6.74
CA MET A 187 6.95 -17.69 6.99
C MET A 187 6.90 -18.53 5.71
N THR A 188 8.07 -19.03 5.33
CA THR A 188 8.25 -20.02 4.28
C THR A 188 8.43 -21.42 4.90
N ARG A 189 8.84 -22.40 4.10
CA ARG A 189 9.21 -23.71 4.61
C ARG A 189 10.50 -23.68 5.46
N SER A 190 11.42 -22.77 5.14
CA SER A 190 12.79 -22.78 5.67
C SER A 190 13.09 -21.60 6.56
N ARG A 191 12.39 -20.48 6.39
CA ARG A 191 12.71 -19.20 7.02
C ARG A 191 11.48 -18.44 7.50
N ARG A 192 11.63 -17.69 8.59
CA ARG A 192 10.80 -16.57 8.96
C ARG A 192 11.53 -15.29 8.50
N ILE A 193 10.88 -14.51 7.68
CA ILE A 193 11.35 -13.26 7.11
C ILE A 193 10.67 -12.13 7.88
N ILE A 194 11.43 -11.20 8.42
CA ILE A 194 10.94 -10.17 9.35
C ILE A 194 11.26 -8.79 8.78
N PHE A 195 10.22 -8.00 8.57
CA PHE A 195 10.30 -6.60 8.19
C PHE A 195 9.91 -5.73 9.40
N ARG A 196 10.94 -5.23 10.11
CA ARG A 196 10.73 -4.35 11.27
C ARG A 196 11.98 -3.49 11.55
N PRO A 197 12.03 -2.23 11.07
CA PRO A 197 11.04 -1.55 10.22
C PRO A 197 10.94 -2.15 8.81
N LEU A 198 9.98 -1.69 8.00
CA LEU A 198 9.69 -2.28 6.68
C LEU A 198 10.85 -2.13 5.67
N GLU A 199 11.72 -1.15 5.90
CA GLU A 199 12.91 -0.87 5.09
C GLU A 199 14.05 -1.87 5.33
N THR A 200 14.01 -2.62 6.44
CA THR A 200 15.04 -3.61 6.81
C THR A 200 14.53 -5.03 6.68
N LEU A 201 15.44 -5.97 6.56
CA LEU A 201 15.12 -7.39 6.46
C LEU A 201 15.96 -8.20 7.43
N GLN A 202 15.30 -9.08 8.17
CA GLN A 202 15.92 -10.06 9.04
C GLN A 202 15.33 -11.44 8.74
N VAL A 203 16.08 -12.49 9.04
CA VAL A 203 15.62 -13.87 8.90
C VAL A 203 15.93 -14.70 10.13
N MET A 204 15.03 -15.65 10.41
CA MET A 204 15.24 -16.74 11.35
C MET A 204 15.10 -18.05 10.56
N SER A 205 16.12 -18.90 10.58
CA SER A 205 16.10 -20.18 9.88
C SER A 205 15.41 -21.25 10.69
N ILE A 206 14.79 -22.23 10.03
CA ILE A 206 14.24 -23.40 10.71
C ILE A 206 15.31 -24.09 11.55
N GLY A 207 14.97 -24.48 12.78
CA GLY A 207 15.92 -25.11 13.71
C GLY A 207 16.83 -24.13 14.47
N SER A 208 16.71 -22.81 14.22
CA SER A 208 17.42 -21.75 14.92
C SER A 208 16.45 -20.82 15.63
N LEU A 209 16.88 -20.24 16.76
CA LEU A 209 16.19 -19.14 17.44
C LEU A 209 16.87 -17.78 17.15
N GLU A 210 17.98 -17.80 16.44
CA GLU A 210 18.72 -16.60 16.10
C GLU A 210 18.05 -15.83 14.97
N VAL A 211 17.86 -14.53 15.16
CA VAL A 211 17.38 -13.60 14.13
C VAL A 211 18.59 -12.82 13.61
N VAL A 212 18.88 -12.98 12.33
CA VAL A 212 20.05 -12.37 11.70
C VAL A 212 19.63 -11.35 10.63
N PRO A 213 20.29 -10.19 10.53
CA PRO A 213 20.07 -9.24 9.45
C PRO A 213 20.42 -9.86 8.09
N VAL A 214 19.61 -9.55 7.08
CA VAL A 214 19.91 -9.89 5.69
C VAL A 214 20.62 -8.70 5.06
N PRO A 215 21.82 -8.88 4.49
CA PRO A 215 22.46 -7.83 3.70
C PRO A 215 21.58 -7.47 2.49
N ILE A 216 21.30 -6.18 2.33
CA ILE A 216 20.52 -5.63 1.23
C ILE A 216 21.38 -4.60 0.51
N ASP A 217 21.44 -4.66 -0.80
CA ASP A 217 21.96 -3.56 -1.61
C ASP A 217 20.87 -2.48 -1.73
N ASP A 218 20.82 -1.62 -0.72
CA ASP A 218 19.80 -0.58 -0.55
C ASP A 218 20.32 0.84 -0.84
N GLN A 219 21.44 0.96 -1.59
CA GLN A 219 22.03 2.26 -1.89
C GLN A 219 21.02 3.23 -2.52
N ILE A 220 20.20 2.73 -3.46
CA ILE A 220 19.16 3.54 -4.11
C ILE A 220 18.09 3.99 -3.10
N ASP A 221 17.68 3.11 -2.19
CA ASP A 221 16.71 3.44 -1.14
C ASP A 221 17.27 4.44 -0.11
N ARG A 222 18.58 4.48 0.08
CA ARG A 222 19.27 5.47 0.94
C ARG A 222 19.49 6.82 0.25
N ASP A 223 19.83 6.80 -1.03
CA ASP A 223 20.11 8.02 -1.81
C ASP A 223 18.82 8.77 -2.16
N PHE A 224 17.71 8.02 -2.31
CA PHE A 224 16.38 8.54 -2.59
C PHE A 224 15.41 8.08 -1.49
N LYS A 225 14.18 8.56 -1.49
CA LYS A 225 13.18 8.01 -0.58
C LYS A 225 12.89 6.54 -0.95
N PRO A 226 12.89 5.59 0.02
CA PRO A 226 12.77 4.16 -0.27
C PRO A 226 11.62 3.82 -1.22
N GLY A 227 11.94 3.03 -2.25
CA GLY A 227 11.04 2.56 -3.28
C GLY A 227 10.58 3.59 -4.30
N LEU A 228 10.74 4.90 -4.09
CA LEU A 228 10.25 5.91 -5.03
C LEU A 228 11.03 5.95 -6.33
N TYR A 229 12.35 5.75 -6.27
CA TYR A 229 13.16 5.68 -7.48
C TYR A 229 12.72 4.52 -8.36
N GLU A 230 12.70 3.31 -7.82
CA GLU A 230 12.34 2.11 -8.60
C GLU A 230 10.88 2.13 -9.05
N GLN A 231 9.97 2.65 -8.25
CA GLN A 231 8.57 2.84 -8.66
C GLN A 231 8.46 3.78 -9.86
N THR A 232 9.13 4.94 -9.80
CA THR A 232 9.11 5.94 -10.88
C THR A 232 9.81 5.39 -12.12
N ARG A 233 10.95 4.71 -11.96
CA ARG A 233 11.68 4.07 -13.06
C ARG A 233 10.81 3.03 -13.76
N SER A 234 10.21 2.12 -12.99
CA SER A 234 9.32 1.07 -13.52
C SER A 234 8.12 1.68 -14.27
N PHE A 235 7.52 2.75 -13.73
CA PHE A 235 6.43 3.44 -14.40
C PHE A 235 6.87 4.06 -15.72
N LEU A 236 8.01 4.72 -15.76
CA LEU A 236 8.52 5.38 -16.97
C LEU A 236 8.97 4.39 -18.04
N LEU A 237 9.53 3.23 -17.64
CA LEU A 237 10.01 2.20 -18.53
C LEU A 237 8.97 1.10 -18.86
N GLU A 238 7.76 1.22 -18.31
CA GLU A 238 6.66 0.25 -18.50
C GLU A 238 6.97 -1.16 -17.95
N GLU A 239 7.78 -1.23 -16.89
CA GLU A 239 8.16 -2.46 -16.21
C GLU A 239 7.20 -2.74 -15.02
N ASN A 240 5.95 -3.12 -15.30
CA ASN A 240 4.87 -3.15 -14.30
C ASN A 240 4.81 -4.41 -13.42
N GLY A 241 5.83 -5.27 -13.41
CA GLY A 241 5.79 -6.60 -12.80
C GLY A 241 5.41 -6.68 -11.30
N VAL A 242 5.60 -5.58 -10.54
CA VAL A 242 5.23 -5.50 -9.11
C VAL A 242 4.23 -4.37 -8.82
N ALA A 243 3.84 -3.60 -9.82
CA ALA A 243 2.97 -2.45 -9.68
C ALA A 243 1.55 -2.87 -9.25
N CYS A 244 0.91 -2.06 -8.43
CA CYS A 244 -0.50 -2.21 -8.10
C CYS A 244 -1.35 -1.60 -9.21
N THR A 245 -2.04 -2.42 -9.98
CA THR A 245 -2.97 -1.93 -11.01
C THR A 245 -4.22 -1.34 -10.36
N LEU A 246 -4.94 -0.47 -11.09
CA LEU A 246 -6.23 0.05 -10.60
C LEU A 246 -7.25 -1.06 -10.32
N ASP A 247 -7.30 -2.10 -11.16
CA ASP A 247 -8.22 -3.22 -10.97
C ASP A 247 -7.88 -4.02 -9.69
N GLU A 248 -6.60 -4.23 -9.41
CA GLU A 248 -6.13 -4.82 -8.17
C GLU A 248 -6.48 -3.92 -6.97
N GLN A 249 -6.28 -2.62 -7.06
CA GLN A 249 -6.64 -1.68 -5.99
C GLN A 249 -8.15 -1.64 -5.71
N ILE A 250 -9.00 -1.73 -6.73
CA ILE A 250 -10.45 -1.82 -6.56
C ILE A 250 -10.83 -3.09 -5.77
N GLN A 251 -10.16 -4.20 -6.00
CA GLN A 251 -10.38 -5.42 -5.21
C GLN A 251 -9.88 -5.25 -3.76
N ASN A 252 -8.72 -4.63 -3.60
CA ASN A 252 -8.08 -4.46 -2.30
C ASN A 252 -8.80 -3.45 -1.40
N ILE A 253 -9.37 -2.37 -1.95
CA ILE A 253 -9.97 -1.32 -1.13
C ILE A 253 -11.14 -1.84 -0.29
N HIS A 254 -11.94 -2.76 -0.81
CA HIS A 254 -13.04 -3.38 -0.05
C HIS A 254 -12.53 -4.15 1.18
N MET A 255 -11.39 -4.83 1.05
CA MET A 255 -10.74 -5.49 2.17
C MET A 255 -10.23 -4.46 3.20
N TYR A 256 -9.61 -3.37 2.74
CA TYR A 256 -9.12 -2.32 3.63
C TYR A 256 -10.28 -1.64 4.38
N GLU A 257 -11.38 -1.35 3.70
CA GLU A 257 -12.60 -0.79 4.30
C GLU A 257 -13.19 -1.74 5.35
N GLN A 258 -13.23 -3.03 5.07
CA GLN A 258 -13.72 -4.04 6.01
C GLN A 258 -12.80 -4.15 7.25
N ILE A 259 -11.47 -4.14 7.09
CA ILE A 259 -10.53 -4.15 8.22
C ILE A 259 -10.74 -2.89 9.07
N ALA A 260 -10.87 -1.74 8.44
CA ALA A 260 -11.03 -0.45 9.11
C ALA A 260 -12.41 -0.27 9.78
N GLY A 261 -13.41 -1.07 9.39
CA GLY A 261 -14.79 -0.91 9.85
C GLY A 261 -15.55 0.20 9.14
N TYR A 262 -15.09 0.63 7.97
CA TYR A 262 -15.79 1.62 7.15
C TYR A 262 -17.06 1.02 6.53
N ARG A 263 -18.10 1.86 6.46
CA ARG A 263 -19.42 1.51 5.89
C ARG A 263 -19.69 2.30 4.63
#